data_6deb8451f918cd27a61fb2742b44a830
#
_entry.id   6deb8451f918cd27a61fb2742b44a830
#
_cell.length_a   1.000
_cell.length_b   1.000
_cell.length_c   1.000
_cell.angle_alpha   90.00
_cell.angle_beta   90.00
_cell.angle_gamma   90.00
#
_symmetry.space_group_name_H-M   'P 1'
#
loop_
_entity.id
_entity.type
_entity.pdbx_description
1 polymer ?
#
loop_
_entity_poly.entity_id
_entity_poly.type
_entity_poly.pdbx_seq_one_letter_code
_entity_poly.pdbx_strand_id
1 'polypeptide(L)'
;QVILKPSPAESQELYLGSLQAIGIDPLVHDIRFVEDDWESPTLGAWGLGWEVWCNGMEVTQFTYFQQVGGFDCNPVSGELTYGLERLAMYVQGVERVFDLNFNGRTDERKLSYGDVFLQAEREYSRYNFEHADTAILQQHFKDAEAECQSLLAKGRGAAGHLMALPAYDQCIKASHVFN
;
A
#
# COMPACT_ATOMS: atom_id res chain seq x y z
N GLN A 1 -4.80 -4.26 -5.39
CA GLN A 1 -4.02 -3.40 -6.28
C GLN A 1 -4.22 -3.83 -7.74
N VAL A 2 -4.48 -2.88 -8.64
CA VAL A 2 -4.68 -3.12 -10.07
C VAL A 2 -3.73 -2.21 -10.85
N ILE A 3 -3.00 -2.78 -11.81
CA ILE A 3 -2.12 -2.04 -12.72
C ILE A 3 -2.68 -2.14 -14.14
N LEU A 4 -2.93 -0.99 -14.75
CA LEU A 4 -3.34 -0.85 -16.15
C LEU A 4 -2.18 -0.30 -16.96
N LYS A 5 -1.60 -1.09 -17.86
CA LYS A 5 -0.41 -0.69 -18.63
C LYS A 5 -0.56 -1.04 -20.12
N PRO A 6 -0.61 -0.02 -21.01
CA PRO A 6 -0.68 1.40 -20.70
C PRO A 6 -1.99 1.75 -19.99
N SER A 7 -2.01 2.92 -19.33
CA SER A 7 -3.25 3.43 -18.73
C SER A 7 -4.25 3.78 -19.86
N PRO A 8 -5.44 3.18 -19.86
CA PRO A 8 -6.46 3.55 -20.83
C PRO A 8 -7.03 4.96 -20.55
N ALA A 9 -7.51 5.64 -21.58
CA ALA A 9 -8.09 6.98 -21.44
C ALA A 9 -9.36 6.98 -20.55
N GLU A 10 -10.11 5.89 -20.58
CA GLU A 10 -11.35 5.65 -19.84
C GLU A 10 -11.14 5.05 -18.44
N SER A 11 -9.96 5.22 -17.85
CA SER A 11 -9.62 4.60 -16.54
C SER A 11 -10.57 4.98 -15.41
N GLN A 12 -11.08 6.23 -15.41
CA GLN A 12 -12.05 6.67 -14.39
C GLN A 12 -13.40 5.96 -14.56
N GLU A 13 -13.89 5.80 -15.79
CA GLU A 13 -15.13 5.09 -16.08
C GLU A 13 -15.01 3.60 -15.71
N LEU A 14 -13.88 2.98 -16.02
CA LEU A 14 -13.60 1.60 -15.62
C LEU A 14 -13.60 1.46 -14.09
N TYR A 15 -13.00 2.40 -13.38
CA TYR A 15 -13.02 2.42 -11.92
C TYR A 15 -14.44 2.56 -11.36
N LEU A 16 -15.23 3.53 -11.86
CA LEU A 16 -16.64 3.71 -11.44
C LEU A 16 -17.47 2.46 -11.73
N GLY A 17 -17.26 1.82 -12.88
CA GLY A 17 -17.88 0.54 -13.19
C GLY A 17 -17.52 -0.58 -12.21
N SER A 18 -16.29 -0.58 -11.69
CA SER A 18 -15.86 -1.54 -10.67
C SER A 18 -16.58 -1.33 -9.33
N LEU A 19 -16.80 -0.08 -8.91
CA LEU A 19 -17.59 0.23 -7.71
C LEU A 19 -19.05 -0.25 -7.87
N GLN A 20 -19.65 0.03 -9.03
CA GLN A 20 -21.01 -0.41 -9.33
C GLN A 20 -21.14 -1.93 -9.32
N ALA A 21 -20.13 -2.66 -9.82
CA ALA A 21 -20.11 -4.12 -9.84
C ALA A 21 -20.11 -4.74 -8.44
N ILE A 22 -19.57 -4.05 -7.42
CA ILE A 22 -19.60 -4.50 -6.02
C ILE A 22 -20.77 -3.94 -5.21
N GLY A 23 -21.70 -3.23 -5.87
CA GLY A 23 -22.93 -2.71 -5.25
C GLY A 23 -22.84 -1.28 -4.71
N ILE A 24 -21.75 -0.55 -4.99
CA ILE A 24 -21.62 0.87 -4.66
C ILE A 24 -22.04 1.67 -5.91
N ASP A 25 -23.29 2.13 -5.92
CA ASP A 25 -23.86 2.88 -7.06
C ASP A 25 -23.38 4.35 -7.01
N PRO A 26 -22.63 4.83 -8.03
CA PRO A 26 -22.20 6.23 -8.10
C PRO A 26 -23.33 7.25 -8.22
N LEU A 27 -24.56 6.83 -8.54
CA LEU A 27 -25.73 7.69 -8.55
C LEU A 27 -26.35 7.89 -7.16
N VAL A 28 -26.02 7.02 -6.21
CA VAL A 28 -26.54 7.05 -4.83
C VAL A 28 -25.48 7.59 -3.87
N HIS A 29 -24.20 7.28 -4.13
CA HIS A 29 -23.09 7.69 -3.31
C HIS A 29 -22.39 8.92 -3.90
N ASP A 30 -21.95 9.84 -3.04
CA ASP A 30 -21.11 10.99 -3.44
C ASP A 30 -19.69 10.51 -3.70
N ILE A 31 -19.36 10.27 -4.97
CA ILE A 31 -18.01 9.86 -5.41
C ILE A 31 -17.27 11.08 -5.93
N ARG A 32 -16.08 11.33 -5.35
CA ARG A 32 -15.23 12.46 -5.73
C ARG A 32 -13.83 11.98 -6.05
N PHE A 33 -13.25 12.53 -7.12
CA PHE A 33 -11.83 12.43 -7.45
C PHE A 33 -11.16 13.70 -6.96
N VAL A 34 -10.40 13.59 -5.90
CA VAL A 34 -9.66 14.70 -5.28
C VAL A 34 -8.22 14.62 -5.75
N GLU A 35 -7.71 15.69 -6.36
CA GLU A 35 -6.34 15.73 -6.89
C GLU A 35 -5.33 15.42 -5.77
N ASP A 36 -4.46 14.46 -6.04
CA ASP A 36 -3.39 14.03 -5.16
C ASP A 36 -2.19 13.51 -5.95
N ASP A 37 -1.03 14.14 -5.75
CA ASP A 37 0.24 13.73 -6.32
C ASP A 37 0.93 12.79 -5.35
N TRP A 38 0.75 11.49 -5.59
CA TRP A 38 1.30 10.44 -4.74
C TRP A 38 2.80 10.25 -4.97
N GLU A 39 3.57 10.12 -3.89
CA GLU A 39 4.99 9.79 -3.95
C GLU A 39 5.42 8.84 -2.83
N SER A 40 6.45 8.04 -3.12
CA SER A 40 7.15 7.21 -2.14
C SER A 40 8.66 7.27 -2.41
N PRO A 41 9.41 8.08 -1.65
CA PRO A 41 10.86 8.18 -1.79
C PRO A 41 11.57 6.83 -1.61
N THR A 42 11.09 5.98 -0.71
CA THR A 42 11.64 4.62 -0.47
C THR A 42 11.57 3.74 -1.72
N LEU A 43 10.52 3.88 -2.52
CA LEU A 43 10.32 3.11 -3.74
C LEU A 43 10.90 3.83 -4.97
N GLY A 44 11.39 5.06 -4.82
CA GLY A 44 11.79 5.92 -5.95
C GLY A 44 10.64 6.09 -6.93
N ALA A 45 9.42 6.21 -6.41
CA ALA A 45 8.19 6.22 -7.20
C ALA A 45 7.39 7.49 -6.93
N TRP A 46 6.77 8.01 -7.98
CA TRP A 46 5.81 9.10 -7.89
C TRP A 46 4.85 9.08 -9.09
N GLY A 47 3.71 9.72 -8.91
CA GLY A 47 2.72 9.86 -9.98
C GLY A 47 1.69 10.92 -9.68
N LEU A 48 1.01 11.33 -10.73
CA LEU A 48 -0.14 12.25 -10.70
C LEU A 48 -1.42 11.44 -10.49
N GLY A 49 -2.43 11.98 -9.83
CA GLY A 49 -3.68 11.25 -9.72
C GLY A 49 -4.68 11.83 -8.74
N TRP A 50 -5.41 10.94 -8.11
CA TRP A 50 -6.49 11.29 -7.22
C TRP A 50 -6.60 10.33 -6.03
N GLU A 51 -7.00 10.88 -4.88
CA GLU A 51 -7.73 10.12 -3.89
C GLU A 51 -9.19 10.02 -4.34
N VAL A 52 -9.74 8.81 -4.41
CA VAL A 52 -11.17 8.64 -4.67
C VAL A 52 -11.92 8.51 -3.36
N TRP A 53 -12.82 9.45 -3.14
CA TRP A 53 -13.61 9.55 -1.92
C TRP A 53 -15.03 9.08 -2.16
N CYS A 54 -15.57 8.29 -1.24
CA CYS A 54 -16.97 7.87 -1.20
C CYS A 54 -17.62 8.44 0.06
N ASN A 55 -18.64 9.29 -0.10
CA ASN A 55 -19.35 9.92 1.01
C ASN A 55 -18.42 10.57 2.06
N GLY A 56 -17.32 11.16 1.64
CA GLY A 56 -16.36 11.83 2.51
C GLY A 56 -15.27 10.95 3.12
N MET A 57 -15.15 9.68 2.70
CA MET A 57 -14.06 8.77 3.09
C MET A 57 -13.28 8.36 1.83
N GLU A 58 -11.96 8.51 1.85
CA GLU A 58 -11.08 7.96 0.82
C GLU A 58 -11.23 6.43 0.78
N VAL A 59 -11.52 5.88 -0.39
CA VAL A 59 -11.69 4.44 -0.61
C VAL A 59 -10.68 3.85 -1.58
N THR A 60 -10.01 4.68 -2.38
CA THR A 60 -9.03 4.22 -3.36
C THR A 60 -8.02 5.32 -3.64
N GLN A 61 -6.74 4.97 -3.70
CA GLN A 61 -5.69 5.79 -4.32
C GLN A 61 -5.61 5.42 -5.80
N PHE A 62 -5.71 6.42 -6.68
CA PHE A 62 -5.62 6.24 -8.12
C PHE A 62 -4.45 7.06 -8.67
N THR A 63 -3.41 6.39 -9.17
CA THR A 63 -2.14 7.02 -9.55
C THR A 63 -1.75 6.70 -10.98
N TYR A 64 -1.39 7.71 -11.76
CA TYR A 64 -0.69 7.56 -13.03
C TYR A 64 0.81 7.62 -12.76
N PHE A 65 1.46 6.48 -12.67
CA PHE A 65 2.88 6.40 -12.37
C PHE A 65 3.73 7.05 -13.45
N GLN A 66 4.51 8.04 -13.02
CA GLN A 66 5.51 8.71 -13.85
C GLN A 66 6.88 8.05 -13.70
N GLN A 67 7.20 7.59 -12.49
CA GLN A 67 8.48 6.97 -12.16
C GLN A 67 8.29 5.85 -11.15
N VAL A 68 9.08 4.77 -11.27
CA VAL A 68 9.17 3.67 -10.30
C VAL A 68 10.61 3.19 -10.24
N GLY A 69 11.17 3.03 -9.02
CA GLY A 69 12.55 2.60 -8.83
C GLY A 69 13.60 3.58 -9.39
N GLY A 70 13.25 4.86 -9.53
CA GLY A 70 14.09 5.87 -10.14
C GLY A 70 14.07 5.86 -11.69
N PHE A 71 13.23 5.01 -12.32
CA PHE A 71 13.12 4.93 -13.78
C PHE A 71 11.77 5.49 -14.25
N ASP A 72 11.82 6.28 -15.32
CA ASP A 72 10.60 6.81 -15.95
C ASP A 72 9.72 5.68 -16.49
N CYS A 73 8.41 5.80 -16.25
CA CYS A 73 7.43 4.84 -16.75
C CYS A 73 7.08 5.14 -18.21
N ASN A 74 7.45 4.24 -19.12
CA ASN A 74 7.08 4.32 -20.52
C ASN A 74 6.59 2.93 -21.02
N PRO A 75 5.29 2.78 -21.31
CA PRO A 75 4.23 3.77 -21.15
C PRO A 75 3.87 4.03 -19.68
N VAL A 76 3.21 5.17 -19.43
CA VAL A 76 2.62 5.50 -18.13
C VAL A 76 1.58 4.44 -17.77
N SER A 77 1.60 3.99 -16.52
CA SER A 77 0.66 2.99 -15.98
C SER A 77 -0.36 3.67 -15.08
N GLY A 78 -1.63 3.28 -15.17
CA GLY A 78 -2.64 3.59 -14.18
C GLY A 78 -2.60 2.54 -13.07
N GLU A 79 -2.61 2.97 -11.82
CA GLU A 79 -2.64 2.08 -10.65
C GLU A 79 -3.84 2.43 -9.79
N LEU A 80 -4.57 1.41 -9.37
CA LEU A 80 -5.71 1.52 -8.47
C LEU A 80 -5.41 0.72 -7.21
N THR A 81 -5.17 1.41 -6.09
CA THR A 81 -5.04 0.79 -4.77
C THR A 81 -6.36 0.92 -4.02
N TYR A 82 -7.16 -0.13 -4.08
CA TYR A 82 -8.46 -0.20 -3.41
C TYR A 82 -8.29 -0.40 -1.90
N GLY A 83 -8.91 0.47 -1.09
CA GLY A 83 -9.05 0.28 0.35
C GLY A 83 -10.14 -0.77 0.65
N LEU A 84 -9.78 -2.05 0.64
CA LEU A 84 -10.75 -3.15 0.69
C LEU A 84 -11.61 -3.11 1.94
N GLU A 85 -11.05 -2.78 3.09
CA GLU A 85 -11.77 -2.65 4.35
C GLU A 85 -12.78 -1.51 4.30
N ARG A 86 -12.40 -0.37 3.76
CA ARG A 86 -13.28 0.79 3.62
C ARG A 86 -14.43 0.51 2.65
N LEU A 87 -14.16 -0.12 1.51
CA LEU A 87 -15.19 -0.56 0.57
C LEU A 87 -16.12 -1.61 1.19
N ALA A 88 -15.56 -2.57 1.93
CA ALA A 88 -16.36 -3.59 2.62
C ALA A 88 -17.29 -2.99 3.67
N MET A 89 -16.90 -1.88 4.33
CA MET A 89 -17.79 -1.18 5.26
C MET A 89 -19.04 -0.66 4.54
N TYR A 90 -18.91 -0.08 3.34
CA TYR A 90 -20.06 0.35 2.53
C TYR A 90 -20.92 -0.84 2.09
N VAL A 91 -20.29 -1.88 1.55
CA VAL A 91 -21.01 -3.08 1.07
C VAL A 91 -21.77 -3.79 2.21
N GLN A 92 -21.21 -3.82 3.41
CA GLN A 92 -21.82 -4.47 4.57
C GLN A 92 -22.68 -3.53 5.44
N GLY A 93 -22.66 -2.22 5.17
CA GLY A 93 -23.42 -1.24 5.94
C GLY A 93 -22.97 -1.11 7.40
N VAL A 94 -21.65 -1.19 7.68
CA VAL A 94 -21.06 -1.03 9.00
C VAL A 94 -20.25 0.26 9.08
N GLU A 95 -20.22 0.88 10.27
CA GLU A 95 -19.53 2.15 10.48
C GLU A 95 -18.10 1.97 11.02
N ARG A 96 -17.77 0.79 11.52
CA ARG A 96 -16.46 0.48 12.09
C ARG A 96 -15.85 -0.72 11.39
N VAL A 97 -14.57 -0.61 11.03
CA VAL A 97 -13.84 -1.71 10.37
C VAL A 97 -13.85 -3.00 11.19
N PHE A 98 -13.77 -2.90 12.51
CA PHE A 98 -13.76 -4.07 13.39
C PHE A 98 -15.09 -4.83 13.45
N ASP A 99 -16.19 -4.22 13.00
CA ASP A 99 -17.52 -4.84 12.96
C ASP A 99 -17.79 -5.58 11.63
N LEU A 100 -16.88 -5.49 10.66
CA LEU A 100 -16.96 -6.23 9.40
C LEU A 100 -17.08 -7.73 9.66
N ASN A 101 -17.99 -8.39 8.95
CA ASN A 101 -18.11 -9.84 8.94
C ASN A 101 -16.96 -10.42 8.09
N PHE A 102 -15.94 -10.96 8.77
CA PHE A 102 -14.71 -11.40 8.13
C PHE A 102 -14.85 -12.72 7.35
N ASN A 103 -15.59 -13.68 7.89
CA ASN A 103 -15.72 -15.02 7.29
C ASN A 103 -17.04 -15.26 6.54
N GLY A 104 -17.90 -14.23 6.41
CA GLY A 104 -19.17 -14.31 5.69
C GLY A 104 -20.26 -15.16 6.36
N ARG A 105 -20.02 -15.69 7.56
CA ARG A 105 -20.99 -16.55 8.28
C ARG A 105 -22.00 -15.70 9.05
N THR A 106 -23.20 -16.28 9.24
CA THR A 106 -24.28 -15.64 10.00
C THR A 106 -24.66 -16.43 11.26
N ASP A 107 -24.04 -17.61 11.47
CA ASP A 107 -24.25 -18.48 12.63
C ASP A 107 -23.28 -18.14 13.79
N GLU A 108 -23.29 -18.95 14.85
CA GLU A 108 -22.42 -18.77 16.03
C GLU A 108 -20.90 -18.85 15.72
N ARG A 109 -20.53 -19.26 14.52
CA ARG A 109 -19.15 -19.29 14.05
C ARG A 109 -18.78 -18.05 13.21
N LYS A 110 -19.63 -17.01 13.25
CA LYS A 110 -19.32 -15.73 12.67
C LYS A 110 -18.06 -15.16 13.35
N LEU A 111 -17.11 -14.67 12.52
CA LEU A 111 -15.94 -13.93 12.96
C LEU A 111 -16.03 -12.51 12.43
N SER A 112 -15.80 -11.54 13.28
CA SER A 112 -15.60 -10.15 12.86
C SER A 112 -14.15 -9.89 12.47
N TYR A 113 -13.89 -8.80 11.75
CA TYR A 113 -12.54 -8.30 11.50
C TYR A 113 -11.80 -8.04 12.83
N GLY A 114 -12.55 -7.54 13.84
CA GLY A 114 -12.00 -7.31 15.18
C GLY A 114 -11.53 -8.59 15.88
N ASP A 115 -12.25 -9.69 15.73
CA ASP A 115 -11.84 -10.97 16.31
C ASP A 115 -10.51 -11.47 15.76
N VAL A 116 -10.19 -11.11 14.52
CA VAL A 116 -8.97 -11.55 13.82
C VAL A 116 -7.82 -10.59 14.04
N PHE A 117 -8.04 -9.27 13.94
CA PHE A 117 -6.95 -8.29 13.81
C PHE A 117 -6.82 -7.30 14.97
N LEU A 118 -7.88 -7.08 15.78
CA LEU A 118 -7.85 -6.00 16.78
C LEU A 118 -6.72 -6.15 17.81
N GLN A 119 -6.42 -7.38 18.22
CA GLN A 119 -5.35 -7.62 19.20
C GLN A 119 -3.97 -7.30 18.59
N ALA A 120 -3.72 -7.73 17.35
CA ALA A 120 -2.49 -7.42 16.64
C ALA A 120 -2.32 -5.89 16.45
N GLU A 121 -3.39 -5.20 16.04
CA GLU A 121 -3.38 -3.73 15.91
C GLU A 121 -2.98 -3.05 17.23
N ARG A 122 -3.56 -3.47 18.35
CA ARG A 122 -3.24 -2.92 19.67
C ARG A 122 -1.80 -3.16 20.09
N GLU A 123 -1.30 -4.38 19.87
CA GLU A 123 0.06 -4.74 20.28
C GLU A 123 1.12 -4.05 19.42
N TYR A 124 0.96 -4.05 18.09
CA TYR A 124 1.89 -3.38 17.18
C TYR A 124 1.86 -1.86 17.35
N SER A 125 0.69 -1.25 17.55
CA SER A 125 0.60 0.17 17.85
C SER A 125 1.34 0.54 19.13
N ARG A 126 1.15 -0.24 20.20
CA ARG A 126 1.89 -0.02 21.45
C ARG A 126 3.38 -0.27 21.31
N TYR A 127 3.77 -1.30 20.57
CA TYR A 127 5.17 -1.52 20.26
C TYR A 127 5.79 -0.31 19.56
N ASN A 128 5.17 0.17 18.49
CA ASN A 128 5.71 1.26 17.67
C ASN A 128 5.81 2.58 18.44
N PHE A 129 4.80 2.92 19.25
CA PHE A 129 4.68 4.26 19.86
C PHE A 129 5.08 4.32 21.35
N GLU A 130 5.10 3.18 22.06
CA GLU A 130 5.34 3.18 23.49
C GLU A 130 6.58 2.35 23.90
N HIS A 131 6.90 1.27 23.19
CA HIS A 131 7.84 0.26 23.66
C HIS A 131 9.04 -0.01 22.76
N ALA A 132 9.03 0.42 21.51
CA ALA A 132 10.16 0.20 20.61
C ALA A 132 11.42 0.89 21.13
N ASP A 133 12.53 0.14 21.19
CA ASP A 133 13.84 0.71 21.52
C ASP A 133 14.44 1.34 20.26
N THR A 134 14.30 2.64 20.15
CA THR A 134 14.76 3.41 18.98
C THR A 134 16.27 3.33 18.78
N ALA A 135 17.06 3.15 19.86
CA ALA A 135 18.51 3.02 19.74
C ALA A 135 18.89 1.69 19.08
N ILE A 136 18.21 0.60 19.46
CA ILE A 136 18.38 -0.71 18.81
C ILE A 136 17.96 -0.65 17.35
N LEU A 137 16.80 -0.06 17.05
CA LEU A 137 16.30 0.06 15.67
C LEU A 137 17.25 0.90 14.80
N GLN A 138 17.76 2.02 15.30
CA GLN A 138 18.76 2.82 14.59
C GLN A 138 20.06 2.04 14.32
N GLN A 139 20.47 1.17 15.25
CA GLN A 139 21.64 0.33 15.04
C GLN A 139 21.36 -0.73 13.96
N HIS A 140 20.21 -1.38 13.97
CA HIS A 140 19.81 -2.35 12.93
C HIS A 140 19.77 -1.71 11.54
N PHE A 141 19.25 -0.47 11.45
CA PHE A 141 19.26 0.29 10.19
C PHE A 141 20.71 0.50 9.69
N LYS A 142 21.59 1.01 10.55
CA LYS A 142 22.99 1.28 10.20
C LYS A 142 23.74 0.00 9.80
N ASP A 143 23.50 -1.10 10.48
CA ASP A 143 24.13 -2.38 10.18
C ASP A 143 23.68 -2.90 8.81
N ALA A 144 22.39 -2.86 8.51
CA ALA A 144 21.85 -3.28 7.22
C ALA A 144 22.34 -2.38 6.07
N GLU A 145 22.37 -1.06 6.28
CA GLU A 145 22.91 -0.10 5.30
C GLU A 145 24.39 -0.36 5.01
N ALA A 146 25.20 -0.51 6.06
CA ALA A 146 26.63 -0.76 5.91
C ALA A 146 26.92 -2.09 5.20
N GLU A 147 26.18 -3.15 5.50
CA GLU A 147 26.31 -4.44 4.83
C GLU A 147 25.90 -4.34 3.35
N CYS A 148 24.79 -3.64 3.04
CA CYS A 148 24.38 -3.38 1.66
C CYS A 148 25.50 -2.69 0.87
N GLN A 149 26.03 -1.59 1.39
CA GLN A 149 27.13 -0.84 0.75
C GLN A 149 28.38 -1.71 0.57
N SER A 150 28.75 -2.52 1.56
CA SER A 150 29.90 -3.44 1.48
C SER A 150 29.72 -4.48 0.37
N LEU A 151 28.52 -5.07 0.25
CA LEU A 151 28.20 -6.05 -0.79
C LEU A 151 28.25 -5.42 -2.19
N LEU A 152 27.69 -4.22 -2.35
CA LEU A 152 27.76 -3.47 -3.60
C LEU A 152 29.20 -3.13 -4.00
N ALA A 153 30.04 -2.74 -3.04
CA ALA A 153 31.46 -2.45 -3.29
C ALA A 153 32.22 -3.70 -3.74
N LYS A 154 31.98 -4.85 -3.12
CA LYS A 154 32.56 -6.16 -3.54
C LYS A 154 32.07 -6.57 -4.92
N GLY A 155 30.85 -6.24 -5.26
CA GLY A 155 30.23 -6.56 -6.52
C GLY A 155 30.69 -5.72 -7.72
N ARG A 156 31.43 -4.63 -7.52
CA ARG A 156 31.92 -3.75 -8.61
C ARG A 156 33.11 -4.29 -9.40
N GLY A 157 33.70 -5.43 -9.01
CA GLY A 157 34.75 -6.12 -9.77
C GLY A 157 34.22 -6.97 -10.92
N ALA A 158 35.10 -7.81 -11.53
CA ALA A 158 34.72 -8.74 -12.61
C ALA A 158 33.57 -9.71 -12.24
N ALA A 159 33.31 -9.92 -10.94
CA ALA A 159 32.20 -10.69 -10.40
C ALA A 159 31.00 -9.81 -9.96
N GLY A 160 30.93 -8.57 -10.43
CA GLY A 160 30.08 -7.49 -9.91
C GLY A 160 28.59 -7.77 -9.75
N HIS A 161 28.05 -8.72 -10.49
CA HIS A 161 26.63 -9.07 -10.39
C HIS A 161 26.33 -10.14 -9.33
N LEU A 162 27.34 -10.82 -8.78
CA LEU A 162 27.12 -11.95 -7.86
C LEU A 162 26.60 -11.56 -6.47
N MET A 163 26.72 -10.25 -6.11
CA MET A 163 26.29 -9.75 -4.80
C MET A 163 25.02 -8.88 -4.84
N ALA A 164 24.37 -8.75 -6.00
CA ALA A 164 23.21 -7.87 -6.14
C ALA A 164 22.02 -8.31 -5.28
N LEU A 165 21.69 -9.60 -5.28
CA LEU A 165 20.57 -10.10 -4.46
C LEU A 165 20.82 -9.98 -2.96
N PRO A 166 21.97 -10.42 -2.39
CA PRO A 166 22.26 -10.17 -0.99
C PRO A 166 22.26 -8.68 -0.61
N ALA A 167 22.78 -7.82 -1.49
CA ALA A 167 22.74 -6.36 -1.25
C ALA A 167 21.30 -5.82 -1.24
N TYR A 168 20.46 -6.29 -2.15
CA TYR A 168 19.03 -5.97 -2.19
C TYR A 168 18.32 -6.40 -0.91
N ASP A 169 18.59 -7.62 -0.40
CA ASP A 169 18.00 -8.10 0.85
C ASP A 169 18.34 -7.19 2.04
N GLN A 170 19.58 -6.68 2.11
CA GLN A 170 19.96 -5.73 3.15
C GLN A 170 19.31 -4.36 2.96
N CYS A 171 19.14 -3.91 1.72
CA CYS A 171 18.40 -2.69 1.42
C CYS A 171 16.95 -2.77 1.89
N ILE A 172 16.28 -3.91 1.65
CA ILE A 172 14.91 -4.15 2.12
C ILE A 172 14.84 -4.16 3.66
N LYS A 173 15.81 -4.80 4.35
CA LYS A 173 15.87 -4.77 5.82
C LYS A 173 16.02 -3.35 6.35
N ALA A 174 16.92 -2.55 5.77
CA ALA A 174 17.09 -1.14 6.15
C ALA A 174 15.79 -0.35 5.96
N SER A 175 15.10 -0.54 4.83
CA SER A 175 13.82 0.10 4.54
C SER A 175 12.73 -0.26 5.56
N HIS A 176 12.61 -1.54 5.93
CA HIS A 176 11.66 -1.98 6.95
C HIS A 176 11.92 -1.39 8.33
N VAL A 177 13.19 -1.25 8.70
CA VAL A 177 13.54 -0.65 10.00
C VAL A 177 13.31 0.86 10.00
N PHE A 178 13.48 1.51 8.85
CA PHE A 178 13.28 2.96 8.70
C PHE A 178 11.80 3.34 8.81
N ASN A 179 10.92 2.59 8.16
CA ASN A 179 9.46 2.78 8.20
C ASN A 179 8.83 2.29 9.50
#